data_0c4a459038fcd47f2eb32a2c3474554f
#
_entry.id   0c4a459038fcd47f2eb32a2c3474554f
#
_cell.length_a   1.000
_cell.length_b   1.000
_cell.length_c   1.000
_cell.angle_alpha   90.00
_cell.angle_beta   90.00
_cell.angle_gamma   90.00
#
_symmetry.space_group_name_H-M   'P 1'
#
loop_
_entity.id
_entity.type
_entity.pdbx_description
1 polymer ?
#
loop_
_entity_poly.entity_id
_entity_poly.type
_entity_poly.pdbx_seq_one_letter_code
_entity_poly.pdbx_strand_id
1 'polypeptide(L)'
;MKHINLQSVIEAYRNLESSLFQKLMNSYGIIVGGLNGIKDYELDGIEGLINNIFKHTADITVTSNYYLGYSIPQIGKEFDLLRFGTNYLVNIEIKTKSSPEKILKQQVKNKYYLSFLAYIIHSGFISGYQNRYGDNLKPPTNVYHRMTA
;
A
#
# COMPACT_ATOMS: atom_id res chain seq x y z
N MET A 1 -8.75 -10.03 -9.42
CA MET A 1 -8.65 -8.92 -8.43
C MET A 1 -9.10 -7.64 -9.09
N LYS A 2 -9.91 -6.84 -8.40
CA LYS A 2 -10.40 -5.55 -8.90
C LYS A 2 -9.59 -4.42 -8.25
N HIS A 3 -9.45 -3.31 -8.95
CA HIS A 3 -8.89 -2.10 -8.36
C HIS A 3 -9.88 -1.48 -7.36
N ILE A 4 -9.36 -0.76 -6.39
CA ILE A 4 -10.08 -0.15 -5.28
C ILE A 4 -9.75 1.33 -5.12
N ASN A 5 -10.59 2.04 -4.38
CA ASN A 5 -10.27 3.33 -3.81
C ASN A 5 -9.81 3.13 -2.36
N LEU A 6 -8.60 3.60 -2.04
CA LEU A 6 -8.01 3.38 -0.72
C LEU A 6 -8.80 4.05 0.40
N GLN A 7 -9.31 5.26 0.18
CA GLN A 7 -10.12 5.95 1.20
C GLN A 7 -11.39 5.17 1.50
N SER A 8 -12.09 4.66 0.47
CA SER A 8 -13.30 3.86 0.65
C SER A 8 -13.02 2.57 1.43
N VAL A 9 -11.86 1.93 1.21
CA VAL A 9 -11.44 0.76 1.97
C VAL A 9 -11.23 1.09 3.44
N ILE A 10 -10.57 2.20 3.76
CA ILE A 10 -10.32 2.59 5.15
C ILE A 10 -11.60 3.02 5.84
N GLU A 11 -12.50 3.74 5.16
CA GLU A 11 -13.82 4.06 5.69
C GLU A 11 -14.63 2.78 6.00
N ALA A 12 -14.61 1.80 5.11
CA ALA A 12 -15.25 0.51 5.36
C ALA A 12 -14.60 -0.24 6.53
N TYR A 13 -13.27 -0.26 6.61
CA TYR A 13 -12.53 -0.88 7.71
C TYR A 13 -12.86 -0.30 9.07
N ARG A 14 -13.05 1.04 9.15
CA ARG A 14 -13.34 1.74 10.41
C ARG A 14 -14.82 1.63 10.83
N ASN A 15 -15.74 1.49 9.89
CA ASN A 15 -17.17 1.63 10.16
C ASN A 15 -17.97 0.32 10.05
N LEU A 16 -17.44 -0.71 9.39
CA LEU A 16 -18.11 -2.00 9.28
C LEU A 16 -17.65 -2.98 10.37
N GLU A 17 -18.52 -3.89 10.74
CA GLU A 17 -18.11 -5.07 11.50
C GLU A 17 -17.11 -5.90 10.71
N SER A 18 -16.17 -6.54 11.42
CA SER A 18 -15.07 -7.30 10.82
C SER A 18 -15.53 -8.34 9.80
N SER A 19 -16.63 -9.04 10.07
CA SER A 19 -17.19 -10.04 9.15
C SER A 19 -17.73 -9.43 7.86
N LEU A 20 -18.36 -8.27 7.95
CA LEU A 20 -18.87 -7.53 6.77
C LEU A 20 -17.72 -6.94 5.96
N PHE A 21 -16.73 -6.37 6.64
CA PHE A 21 -15.53 -5.88 5.97
C PHE A 21 -14.81 -6.98 5.20
N GLN A 22 -14.61 -8.17 5.80
CA GLN A 22 -14.02 -9.32 5.12
C GLN A 22 -14.83 -9.75 3.90
N LYS A 23 -16.16 -9.82 3.99
CA LYS A 23 -17.03 -10.15 2.85
C LYS A 23 -16.91 -9.12 1.73
N LEU A 24 -16.88 -7.82 2.07
CA LEU A 24 -16.68 -6.75 1.11
C LEU A 24 -15.35 -6.91 0.38
N MET A 25 -14.25 -7.09 1.11
CA MET A 25 -12.92 -7.22 0.53
C MET A 25 -12.81 -8.49 -0.34
N ASN A 26 -13.38 -9.60 0.10
CA ASN A 26 -13.42 -10.82 -0.68
C ASN A 26 -14.15 -10.64 -2.02
N SER A 27 -15.18 -9.79 -2.10
CA SER A 27 -15.87 -9.48 -3.35
C SER A 27 -14.99 -8.76 -4.39
N TYR A 28 -13.89 -8.15 -3.93
CA TYR A 28 -12.84 -7.56 -4.75
C TYR A 28 -11.66 -8.51 -5.01
N GLY A 29 -11.73 -9.73 -4.48
CA GLY A 29 -10.64 -10.71 -4.57
C GLY A 29 -9.49 -10.42 -3.60
N ILE A 30 -9.77 -9.70 -2.52
CA ILE A 30 -8.79 -9.33 -1.49
C ILE A 30 -9.08 -10.11 -0.21
N ILE A 31 -8.09 -10.86 0.25
CA ILE A 31 -8.17 -11.62 1.51
C ILE A 31 -7.72 -10.73 2.66
N VAL A 32 -8.47 -10.71 3.75
CA VAL A 32 -8.14 -9.97 4.97
C VAL A 32 -7.88 -10.95 6.11
N GLY A 33 -6.78 -10.73 6.83
CA GLY A 33 -6.37 -11.57 7.95
C GLY A 33 -5.79 -12.93 7.53
N GLY A 34 -5.55 -13.79 8.52
CA GLY A 34 -4.93 -15.10 8.29
C GLY A 34 -3.46 -15.00 7.86
N LEU A 35 -2.91 -16.08 7.30
CA LEU A 35 -1.50 -16.14 6.91
C LEU A 35 -1.18 -15.29 5.67
N ASN A 36 -2.06 -15.32 4.67
CA ASN A 36 -1.83 -14.72 3.35
C ASN A 36 -2.72 -13.51 3.08
N GLY A 37 -3.42 -12.99 4.09
CA GLY A 37 -4.30 -11.84 3.93
C GLY A 37 -3.69 -10.57 4.50
N ILE A 38 -4.30 -9.46 4.13
CA ILE A 38 -3.92 -8.12 4.61
C ILE A 38 -4.09 -8.05 6.11
N LYS A 39 -3.10 -7.47 6.77
CA LYS A 39 -3.04 -7.31 8.23
C LYS A 39 -3.54 -5.94 8.65
N ASP A 40 -3.97 -5.82 9.89
CA ASP A 40 -4.44 -4.55 10.46
C ASP A 40 -3.37 -3.45 10.37
N TYR A 41 -2.09 -3.77 10.60
CA TYR A 41 -1.02 -2.79 10.49
C TYR A 41 -0.83 -2.26 9.05
N GLU A 42 -1.17 -3.06 8.04
CA GLU A 42 -1.13 -2.62 6.63
C GLU A 42 -2.28 -1.66 6.34
N LEU A 43 -3.47 -1.94 6.86
CA LEU A 43 -4.62 -1.03 6.78
C LEU A 43 -4.35 0.29 7.53
N ASP A 44 -3.77 0.22 8.72
CA ASP A 44 -3.34 1.41 9.47
C ASP A 44 -2.27 2.21 8.69
N GLY A 45 -1.35 1.53 8.02
CA GLY A 45 -0.36 2.14 7.14
C GLY A 45 -0.98 2.87 5.95
N ILE A 46 -2.00 2.27 5.33
CA ILE A 46 -2.76 2.89 4.22
C ILE A 46 -3.50 4.13 4.72
N GLU A 47 -4.12 4.09 5.89
CA GLU A 47 -4.76 5.26 6.50
C GLU A 47 -3.77 6.41 6.71
N GLY A 48 -2.58 6.10 7.24
CA GLY A 48 -1.50 7.07 7.40
C GLY A 48 -1.05 7.68 6.06
N LEU A 49 -0.96 6.86 5.00
CA LEU A 49 -0.68 7.33 3.65
C LEU A 49 -1.73 8.30 3.14
N ILE A 50 -3.01 7.93 3.25
CA ILE A 50 -4.14 8.77 2.81
C ILE A 50 -4.13 10.11 3.53
N ASN A 51 -3.98 10.10 4.86
CA ASN A 51 -3.91 11.30 5.67
C ASN A 51 -2.75 12.21 5.26
N ASN A 52 -1.62 11.62 4.89
CA ASN A 52 -0.46 12.39 4.42
C ASN A 52 -0.67 12.97 3.02
N ILE A 53 -1.25 12.20 2.11
CA ILE A 53 -1.59 12.65 0.75
C ILE A 53 -2.50 13.87 0.82
N PHE A 54 -3.56 13.83 1.62
CA PHE A 54 -4.52 14.94 1.71
C PHE A 54 -4.01 16.19 2.44
N LYS A 55 -2.83 16.13 3.05
CA LYS A 55 -2.13 17.35 3.47
C LYS A 55 -1.55 18.14 2.29
N HIS A 56 -1.34 17.49 1.15
CA HIS A 56 -0.66 18.06 -0.02
C HIS A 56 -1.58 18.26 -1.22
N THR A 57 -2.75 17.64 -1.25
CA THR A 57 -3.71 17.77 -2.34
C THR A 57 -5.13 17.55 -1.86
N ALA A 58 -6.08 18.26 -2.49
CA ALA A 58 -7.51 18.04 -2.32
C ALA A 58 -8.09 17.10 -3.40
N ASP A 59 -7.26 16.61 -4.33
CA ASP A 59 -7.70 15.72 -5.40
C ASP A 59 -7.99 14.31 -4.84
N ILE A 60 -9.27 13.97 -4.75
CA ILE A 60 -9.73 12.66 -4.26
C ILE A 60 -9.41 11.50 -5.21
N THR A 61 -9.10 11.78 -6.47
CA THR A 61 -8.79 10.74 -7.46
C THR A 61 -7.44 10.08 -7.21
N VAL A 62 -6.56 10.72 -6.44
CA VAL A 62 -5.22 10.20 -6.11
C VAL A 62 -5.27 8.90 -5.29
N THR A 63 -6.38 8.63 -4.60
CA THR A 63 -6.59 7.39 -3.83
C THR A 63 -7.26 6.28 -4.62
N SER A 64 -7.60 6.52 -5.89
CA SER A 64 -8.31 5.58 -6.76
C SER A 64 -7.37 4.69 -7.58
N ASN A 65 -7.92 3.59 -8.09
CA ASN A 65 -7.25 2.67 -9.03
C ASN A 65 -6.05 1.93 -8.44
N TYR A 66 -6.09 1.62 -7.15
CA TYR A 66 -5.09 0.79 -6.50
C TYR A 66 -5.47 -0.69 -6.52
N TYR A 67 -4.46 -1.53 -6.60
CA TYR A 67 -4.53 -2.97 -6.33
C TYR A 67 -3.85 -3.21 -4.99
N LEU A 68 -4.55 -3.86 -4.08
CA LEU A 68 -4.10 -4.15 -2.72
C LEU A 68 -3.81 -5.65 -2.58
N GLY A 69 -2.58 -6.01 -2.20
CA GLY A 69 -2.15 -7.39 -2.10
C GLY A 69 -2.06 -8.09 -3.47
N TYR A 70 -1.54 -7.39 -4.48
CA TYR A 70 -1.42 -7.94 -5.82
C TYR A 70 -0.35 -9.03 -5.87
N SER A 71 -0.74 -10.23 -6.25
CA SER A 71 0.16 -11.38 -6.33
C SER A 71 0.41 -11.80 -7.77
N ILE A 72 1.66 -12.13 -8.08
CA ILE A 72 2.07 -12.79 -9.32
C ILE A 72 2.38 -14.25 -8.97
N PRO A 73 1.44 -15.20 -9.16
CA PRO A 73 1.58 -16.58 -8.70
C PRO A 73 2.79 -17.31 -9.28
N GLN A 74 3.14 -17.02 -10.54
CA GLN A 74 4.23 -17.68 -11.25
C GLN A 74 5.59 -17.47 -10.62
N ILE A 75 5.76 -16.38 -9.87
CA ILE A 75 7.03 -16.04 -9.20
C ILE A 75 6.88 -15.96 -7.68
N GLY A 76 5.68 -16.24 -7.14
CA GLY A 76 5.41 -16.16 -5.70
C GLY A 76 5.63 -14.77 -5.12
N LYS A 77 5.47 -13.71 -5.92
CA LYS A 77 5.70 -12.32 -5.51
C LYS A 77 4.40 -11.61 -5.27
N GLU A 78 4.29 -11.00 -4.11
CA GLU A 78 3.19 -10.13 -3.70
C GLU A 78 3.69 -8.68 -3.54
N PHE A 79 2.82 -7.75 -3.89
CA PHE A 79 3.02 -6.31 -3.77
C PHE A 79 1.92 -5.74 -2.89
N ASP A 80 2.28 -4.95 -1.90
CA ASP A 80 1.29 -4.41 -0.95
C ASP A 80 0.31 -3.47 -1.65
N LEU A 81 0.81 -2.48 -2.38
CA LEU A 81 0.01 -1.56 -3.17
C LEU A 81 0.61 -1.33 -4.55
N LEU A 82 -0.19 -1.51 -5.59
CA LEU A 82 0.14 -1.13 -6.96
C LEU A 82 -0.92 -0.18 -7.52
N ARG A 83 -0.49 0.81 -8.29
CA ARG A 83 -1.36 1.67 -9.10
C ARG A 83 -0.82 1.81 -10.50
N PHE A 84 -1.63 1.48 -11.48
CA PHE A 84 -1.29 1.62 -12.89
C PHE A 84 -1.82 2.96 -13.41
N GLY A 85 -0.93 3.79 -13.92
CA GLY A 85 -1.26 4.97 -14.72
C GLY A 85 -1.13 4.66 -16.21
N THR A 86 -1.26 5.67 -17.06
CA THR A 86 -1.17 5.49 -18.51
C THR A 86 0.22 5.01 -18.95
N ASN A 87 1.27 5.60 -18.39
CA ASN A 87 2.68 5.31 -18.73
C ASN A 87 3.56 5.14 -17.49
N TYR A 88 2.96 5.01 -16.32
CA TYR A 88 3.68 4.83 -15.06
C TYR A 88 3.01 3.77 -14.18
N LEU A 89 3.77 3.23 -13.26
CA LEU A 89 3.31 2.33 -12.22
C LEU A 89 3.84 2.82 -10.88
N VAL A 90 2.97 2.89 -9.90
CA VAL A 90 3.34 3.20 -8.52
C VAL A 90 3.31 1.90 -7.72
N ASN A 91 4.43 1.58 -7.07
CA ASN A 91 4.55 0.48 -6.13
C ASN A 91 4.87 1.03 -4.74
N ILE A 92 4.03 0.70 -3.76
CA ILE A 92 4.21 1.12 -2.38
C ILE A 92 4.23 -0.12 -1.49
N GLU A 93 5.30 -0.28 -0.71
CA GLU A 93 5.45 -1.33 0.30
C GLU A 93 5.16 -0.75 1.68
N ILE A 94 4.45 -1.52 2.50
CA ILE A 94 4.06 -1.14 3.86
C ILE A 94 4.87 -1.95 4.85
N LYS A 95 5.63 -1.27 5.70
CA LYS A 95 6.50 -1.93 6.69
C LYS A 95 6.28 -1.32 8.08
N THR A 96 6.23 -2.16 9.09
CA THR A 96 6.19 -1.72 10.50
C THR A 96 7.56 -1.29 10.98
N LYS A 97 8.57 -2.11 10.71
CA LYS A 97 9.99 -1.82 10.99
C LYS A 97 10.84 -2.45 9.90
N SER A 98 11.77 -1.68 9.38
CA SER A 98 12.79 -2.23 8.47
C SER A 98 14.01 -1.31 8.42
N SER A 99 15.20 -1.87 8.21
CA SER A 99 16.39 -1.07 7.98
C SER A 99 16.35 -0.47 6.57
N PRO A 100 16.98 0.70 6.34
CA PRO A 100 17.07 1.33 5.02
C PRO A 100 17.60 0.39 3.94
N GLU A 101 18.58 -0.46 4.28
CA GLU A 101 19.19 -1.42 3.36
C GLU A 101 18.20 -2.51 2.92
N LYS A 102 17.40 -3.04 3.85
CA LYS A 102 16.36 -4.04 3.53
C LYS A 102 15.28 -3.44 2.65
N ILE A 103 14.90 -2.19 2.91
CA ILE A 103 13.94 -1.45 2.12
C ILE A 103 14.45 -1.25 0.70
N LEU A 104 15.68 -0.76 0.56
CA LEU A 104 16.31 -0.54 -0.74
C LEU A 104 16.39 -1.85 -1.54
N LYS A 105 16.83 -2.94 -0.90
CA LYS A 105 16.89 -4.27 -1.52
C LYS A 105 15.52 -4.74 -2.00
N GLN A 106 14.48 -4.52 -1.21
CA GLN A 106 13.11 -4.86 -1.59
C GLN A 106 12.62 -4.04 -2.78
N GLN A 107 12.90 -2.73 -2.80
CA GLN A 107 12.51 -1.84 -3.91
C GLN A 107 13.22 -2.22 -5.20
N VAL A 108 14.51 -2.54 -5.16
CA VAL A 108 15.27 -3.01 -6.33
C VAL A 108 14.66 -4.30 -6.88
N LYS A 109 14.32 -5.25 -6.01
CA LYS A 109 13.62 -6.48 -6.41
C LYS A 109 12.27 -6.20 -7.06
N ASN A 110 11.46 -5.34 -6.45
CA ASN A 110 10.15 -4.99 -6.97
C ASN A 110 10.27 -4.32 -8.35
N LYS A 111 11.21 -3.39 -8.49
CA LYS A 111 11.48 -2.74 -9.77
C LYS A 111 11.87 -3.76 -10.85
N TYR A 112 12.72 -4.72 -10.52
CA TYR A 112 13.09 -5.80 -11.44
C TYR A 112 11.88 -6.60 -11.91
N TYR A 113 11.03 -7.07 -10.99
CA TYR A 113 9.83 -7.85 -11.34
C TYR A 113 8.79 -7.04 -12.12
N LEU A 114 8.72 -5.73 -11.91
CA LEU A 114 7.76 -4.87 -12.59
C LEU A 114 8.28 -4.29 -13.90
N SER A 115 9.58 -4.38 -14.16
CA SER A 115 10.22 -3.78 -15.35
C SER A 115 9.71 -4.33 -16.68
N PHE A 116 9.28 -5.59 -16.70
CA PHE A 116 8.74 -6.22 -17.91
C PHE A 116 7.36 -5.67 -18.33
N LEU A 117 6.70 -4.91 -17.46
CA LEU A 117 5.42 -4.28 -17.78
C LEU A 117 5.56 -3.02 -18.66
N ALA A 118 6.78 -2.64 -19.04
CA ALA A 118 7.11 -1.49 -19.89
C ALA A 118 6.60 -0.14 -19.36
N TYR A 119 6.46 -0.01 -18.03
CA TYR A 119 6.07 1.23 -17.35
C TYR A 119 7.27 1.94 -16.72
N ILE A 120 7.15 3.27 -16.57
CA ILE A 120 8.03 4.01 -15.67
C ILE A 120 7.61 3.67 -14.24
N ILE A 121 8.49 3.04 -13.48
CA ILE A 121 8.16 2.52 -12.17
C ILE A 121 8.57 3.53 -11.10
N HIS A 122 7.59 4.01 -10.35
CA HIS A 122 7.78 4.80 -9.14
C HIS A 122 7.58 3.89 -7.92
N SER A 123 8.64 3.67 -7.17
CA SER A 123 8.59 2.84 -5.96
C SER A 123 8.71 3.70 -4.71
N GLY A 124 7.92 3.40 -3.72
CA GLY A 124 7.97 4.01 -2.41
C GLY A 124 7.71 2.98 -1.32
N PHE A 125 7.91 3.36 -0.09
CA PHE A 125 7.48 2.58 1.05
C PHE A 125 6.95 3.50 2.14
N ILE A 126 6.09 2.92 2.97
CA ILE A 126 5.58 3.57 4.17
C ILE A 126 6.08 2.74 5.34
N SER A 127 6.80 3.37 6.24
CA SER A 127 7.08 2.79 7.53
C SER A 127 6.46 3.69 8.59
N GLY A 128 5.69 3.10 9.48
CA GLY A 128 5.10 3.82 10.60
C GLY A 128 4.75 2.84 11.69
N TYR A 129 5.18 3.15 12.89
CA TYR A 129 4.67 2.54 14.09
C TYR A 129 3.65 3.52 14.67
N GLN A 130 2.36 3.23 14.51
CA GLN A 130 1.34 3.91 15.30
C GLN A 130 1.21 3.17 16.62
N ASN A 131 1.77 3.76 17.67
CA ASN A 131 1.46 3.34 19.02
C ASN A 131 0.03 3.81 19.33
N ARG A 132 -0.90 2.90 19.61
CA ARG A 132 -2.30 3.20 19.97
C ARG A 132 -2.44 3.94 21.31
N TYR A 133 -1.36 4.17 22.00
CA TYR A 133 -1.32 4.91 23.27
C TYR A 133 -0.60 6.24 23.04
N GLY A 134 -1.40 7.30 23.05
CA GLY A 134 -1.07 8.66 22.71
C GLY A 134 0.11 9.26 23.49
N ASP A 135 1.29 9.17 22.90
CA ASP A 135 2.40 10.05 23.23
C ASP A 135 3.17 10.40 21.97
N ASN A 136 3.17 11.71 21.69
CA ASN A 136 4.05 12.49 20.81
C ASN A 136 4.69 11.75 19.64
N LEU A 137 3.91 11.58 18.59
CA LEU A 137 4.32 11.01 17.34
C LEU A 137 5.27 11.95 16.61
N LYS A 138 6.52 11.52 16.43
CA LYS A 138 7.30 12.00 15.30
C LYS A 138 6.57 11.56 14.03
N PRO A 139 6.33 12.48 13.07
CA PRO A 139 5.70 12.10 11.80
C PRO A 139 6.51 10.97 11.16
N PRO A 140 5.84 10.01 10.48
CA PRO A 140 6.56 8.98 9.74
C PRO A 140 7.54 9.65 8.79
N THR A 141 8.78 9.25 8.85
CA THR A 141 9.81 9.72 7.91
C THR A 141 9.46 9.12 6.55
N ASN A 142 8.71 9.88 5.76
CA ASN A 142 8.40 9.52 4.38
C ASN A 142 9.67 9.73 3.57
N VAL A 143 10.40 8.67 3.34
CA VAL A 143 11.53 8.70 2.41
C VAL A 143 10.98 8.38 1.04
N TYR A 144 10.56 9.39 0.32
CA TYR A 144 10.28 9.30 -1.11
C TYR A 144 11.61 9.28 -1.86
N HIS A 145 12.13 8.12 -2.15
CA HIS A 145 13.19 8.01 -3.13
C HIS A 145 12.57 8.00 -4.53
N ARG A 146 12.60 9.16 -5.18
CA ARG A 146 12.37 9.28 -6.61
C ARG A 146 13.56 8.63 -7.32
N MET A 147 13.44 7.38 -7.67
CA MET A 147 14.38 6.74 -8.58
C MET A 147 13.94 7.10 -9.99
N THR A 148 14.44 8.22 -10.49
CA THR A 148 14.48 8.48 -11.94
C THR A 148 15.41 7.44 -12.56
N ALA A 149 14.93 6.85 -13.61
CA ALA A 149 15.68 5.87 -14.40
C ALA A 149 16.99 6.46 -14.92
#